data_6777e84908cf8678ac3c8b0a295e001e
#
_entry.id   6777e84908cf8678ac3c8b0a295e001e
#
_cell.length_a   1.000
_cell.length_b   1.000
_cell.length_c   1.000
_cell.angle_alpha   90.00
_cell.angle_beta   90.00
_cell.angle_gamma   90.00
#
_symmetry.space_group_name_H-M   'P 1'
#
loop_
_entity.id
_entity.type
_entity.pdbx_description
1 polymer ?
#
loop_
_entity_poly.entity_id
_entity_poly.type
_entity_poly.pdbx_seq_one_letter_code
_entity_poly.pdbx_strand_id
1 'polypeptide(L)'
;MYRLVLTVILLFPFSAFATCVLNTTDKNMLQQEKTVNIPLNHQIISVGGDMSVGAEIYRQTYRSGLSAYKVTCASSNGYFRINRQVVFTPMPVSGYSDGVYTKVYETGIPGIGISIWNGSRTMWPNETILCTGLDGINCSVTDPYSTNAFDITLIKTGEIAAGLLDASNFPTITISLGKQTENYVKIATYSFTGSIQINTSTCTTPDYTVLLGNWPQTRFQRKGSASPWVPSSIVLTNCTKAPGNKPTGGNVWSEKTSLIVSGSLTPNPWTVSFSSVSGVIDADNGIISTDTSASDAAQGVGIQLSQGRPDSAGTNLLKIGDSAMTGTLPTTGETTYVIPLSARIIQTEDSVVAGNVTGKVVYTLNYL
;
A
#
# COMPACT_ATOMS: atom_id res chain seq x y z
N MET A 1 88.59 -24.03 -8.42
CA MET A 1 87.60 -22.93 -8.28
C MET A 1 86.20 -23.50 -8.29
N TYR A 2 85.64 -23.81 -7.12
CA TYR A 2 84.29 -24.27 -6.97
C TYR A 2 83.42 -23.03 -6.68
N ARG A 3 82.41 -22.75 -7.58
CA ARG A 3 81.42 -21.73 -7.35
C ARG A 3 80.20 -22.36 -6.60
N LEU A 4 80.05 -21.95 -5.37
CA LEU A 4 78.88 -22.28 -4.56
C LEU A 4 77.65 -21.45 -5.04
N VAL A 5 76.68 -22.08 -5.63
CA VAL A 5 75.40 -21.41 -5.97
C VAL A 5 74.52 -21.51 -4.75
N LEU A 6 74.29 -20.38 -4.09
CA LEU A 6 73.41 -20.25 -2.94
C LEU A 6 71.96 -20.07 -3.49
N THR A 7 71.13 -21.12 -3.44
CA THR A 7 69.69 -21.03 -3.80
C THR A 7 68.91 -20.46 -2.62
N VAL A 8 68.54 -19.19 -2.71
CA VAL A 8 67.57 -18.56 -1.74
C VAL A 8 66.19 -19.02 -2.03
N ILE A 9 65.66 -19.93 -1.20
CA ILE A 9 64.25 -20.31 -1.21
C ILE A 9 63.48 -19.19 -0.51
N LEU A 10 62.78 -18.32 -1.26
CA LEU A 10 61.79 -17.36 -0.77
C LEU A 10 60.58 -18.12 -0.27
N LEU A 11 60.50 -18.36 1.02
CA LEU A 11 59.30 -18.78 1.71
C LEU A 11 58.30 -17.60 1.73
N PHE A 12 57.43 -17.53 0.74
CA PHE A 12 56.23 -16.68 0.84
C PHE A 12 55.35 -17.23 1.94
N PRO A 13 55.00 -16.46 2.99
CA PRO A 13 53.98 -16.89 3.92
C PRO A 13 52.65 -16.97 3.17
N PHE A 14 52.17 -18.18 2.92
CA PHE A 14 50.77 -18.36 2.55
C PHE A 14 49.94 -17.93 3.76
N SER A 15 49.38 -16.72 3.70
CA SER A 15 48.36 -16.31 4.63
C SER A 15 47.18 -17.26 4.41
N ALA A 16 47.07 -18.27 5.25
CA ALA A 16 45.85 -19.09 5.30
C ALA A 16 44.72 -18.16 5.76
N PHE A 17 43.98 -17.61 4.81
CA PHE A 17 42.75 -16.89 5.15
C PHE A 17 41.83 -17.92 5.84
N ALA A 18 41.54 -17.65 7.10
CA ALA A 18 40.51 -18.39 7.81
C ALA A 18 39.19 -18.28 7.00
N THR A 19 38.61 -19.41 6.60
CA THR A 19 37.46 -19.46 5.73
C THR A 19 36.33 -20.19 6.41
N CYS A 20 35.12 -19.65 6.25
CA CYS A 20 33.89 -20.36 6.54
C CYS A 20 33.46 -21.19 5.32
N VAL A 21 32.92 -22.39 5.56
CA VAL A 21 32.42 -23.28 4.51
C VAL A 21 31.07 -23.86 4.88
N LEU A 22 30.26 -24.18 3.90
CA LEU A 22 29.04 -24.95 4.09
C LEU A 22 29.41 -26.39 4.47
N ASN A 23 28.87 -26.88 5.57
CA ASN A 23 29.14 -28.24 6.03
C ASN A 23 28.23 -29.22 5.28
N THR A 24 28.83 -30.05 4.43
CA THR A 24 28.14 -31.00 3.55
C THR A 24 28.25 -32.45 4.02
N THR A 25 28.70 -32.68 5.27
CA THR A 25 28.86 -34.04 5.81
C THR A 25 27.53 -34.76 6.05
N ASP A 26 26.49 -34.00 6.42
CA ASP A 26 25.13 -34.53 6.55
C ASP A 26 24.33 -34.29 5.26
N LYS A 27 24.02 -35.36 4.55
CA LYS A 27 23.28 -35.31 3.26
C LYS A 27 21.83 -34.82 3.40
N ASN A 28 21.28 -34.76 4.61
CA ASN A 28 19.96 -34.20 4.87
C ASN A 28 19.99 -32.68 4.99
N MET A 29 21.18 -32.08 5.09
CA MET A 29 21.38 -30.66 5.10
C MET A 29 21.61 -30.09 3.70
N LEU A 30 21.51 -28.75 3.58
CA LEU A 30 21.83 -28.03 2.34
C LEU A 30 23.28 -28.34 1.92
N GLN A 31 23.46 -28.82 0.70
CA GLN A 31 24.76 -29.24 0.17
C GLN A 31 25.46 -28.14 -0.63
N GLN A 32 24.73 -27.18 -1.16
CA GLN A 32 25.26 -26.09 -1.97
C GLN A 32 24.33 -24.88 -1.92
N GLU A 33 24.81 -23.72 -2.35
CA GLU A 33 23.99 -22.54 -2.56
C GLU A 33 22.75 -22.86 -3.42
N LYS A 34 21.61 -22.25 -3.07
CA LYS A 34 20.37 -22.39 -3.83
C LYS A 34 19.97 -21.08 -4.47
N THR A 35 19.53 -21.14 -5.73
CA THR A 35 18.84 -20.02 -6.38
C THR A 35 17.34 -20.27 -6.35
N VAL A 36 16.58 -19.25 -5.94
CA VAL A 36 15.15 -19.29 -5.74
C VAL A 36 14.49 -18.16 -6.53
N ASN A 37 13.51 -18.52 -7.37
CA ASN A 37 12.70 -17.56 -8.10
C ASN A 37 11.32 -17.47 -7.41
N ILE A 38 10.98 -16.31 -6.90
CA ILE A 38 9.78 -16.06 -6.12
C ILE A 38 8.70 -15.46 -7.03
N PRO A 39 7.59 -16.18 -7.28
CA PRO A 39 6.49 -15.63 -8.06
C PRO A 39 5.73 -14.59 -7.28
N LEU A 40 5.21 -13.57 -7.96
CA LEU A 40 4.25 -12.64 -7.39
C LEU A 40 2.85 -13.28 -7.33
N ASN A 41 2.17 -13.15 -6.19
CA ASN A 41 0.93 -13.88 -5.94
C ASN A 41 -0.31 -13.29 -6.61
N HIS A 42 -0.34 -11.98 -6.88
CA HIS A 42 -1.47 -11.30 -7.51
C HIS A 42 -1.10 -10.83 -8.91
N GLN A 43 -2.08 -10.87 -9.82
CA GLN A 43 -1.89 -10.42 -11.20
C GLN A 43 -2.35 -8.97 -11.42
N ILE A 44 -3.25 -8.47 -10.57
CA ILE A 44 -3.84 -7.14 -10.68
C ILE A 44 -4.12 -6.56 -9.30
N ILE A 45 -3.76 -5.30 -9.11
CA ILE A 45 -4.16 -4.49 -7.94
C ILE A 45 -4.61 -3.11 -8.43
N SER A 46 -5.39 -2.43 -7.61
CA SER A 46 -5.80 -1.04 -7.86
C SER A 46 -5.39 -0.13 -6.71
N VAL A 47 -5.01 1.08 -7.04
CA VAL A 47 -4.52 2.07 -6.08
C VAL A 47 -5.30 3.36 -6.26
N GLY A 48 -5.79 3.94 -5.17
CA GLY A 48 -6.42 5.25 -5.20
C GLY A 48 -5.42 6.36 -5.47
N GLY A 49 -5.80 7.34 -6.29
CA GLY A 49 -4.93 8.49 -6.62
C GLY A 49 -4.54 9.31 -5.39
N ASP A 50 -5.49 9.45 -4.45
CA ASP A 50 -5.37 10.28 -3.24
C ASP A 50 -4.84 9.51 -2.02
N MET A 51 -4.50 8.22 -2.19
CA MET A 51 -3.83 7.45 -1.14
C MET A 51 -2.55 8.15 -0.70
N SER A 52 -2.28 8.20 0.60
CA SER A 52 -1.11 8.88 1.15
C SER A 52 0.21 8.27 0.66
N VAL A 53 1.19 9.12 0.40
CA VAL A 53 2.58 8.69 0.20
C VAL A 53 3.05 7.96 1.45
N GLY A 54 3.78 6.85 1.29
CA GLY A 54 4.18 5.93 2.35
C GLY A 54 3.20 4.77 2.59
N ALA A 55 1.99 4.82 2.01
CA ALA A 55 1.04 3.73 2.15
C ALA A 55 1.54 2.44 1.49
N GLU A 56 1.36 1.32 2.20
CA GLU A 56 1.58 -0.02 1.65
C GLU A 56 0.45 -0.36 0.68
N ILE A 57 0.80 -0.64 -0.59
CA ILE A 57 -0.18 -1.05 -1.63
C ILE A 57 -0.17 -2.55 -1.89
N TYR A 58 0.92 -3.23 -1.53
CA TYR A 58 1.07 -4.67 -1.66
C TYR A 58 2.11 -5.18 -0.68
N ARG A 59 1.91 -6.37 -0.15
CA ARG A 59 2.89 -7.08 0.68
C ARG A 59 2.81 -8.56 0.40
N GLN A 60 3.95 -9.21 0.26
CA GLN A 60 4.07 -10.66 0.13
C GLN A 60 5.18 -11.18 1.03
N THR A 61 4.87 -12.24 1.77
CA THR A 61 5.83 -12.95 2.61
C THR A 61 6.39 -14.16 1.87
N TYR A 62 7.70 -14.27 1.83
CA TYR A 62 8.40 -15.47 1.43
C TYR A 62 8.67 -16.36 2.65
N ARG A 63 8.42 -17.66 2.49
CA ARG A 63 8.80 -18.70 3.45
C ARG A 63 9.71 -19.72 2.78
N SER A 64 10.88 -19.94 3.37
CA SER A 64 11.93 -20.74 2.76
C SER A 64 11.59 -22.23 2.68
N GLY A 65 11.92 -22.84 1.55
CA GLY A 65 11.90 -24.30 1.35
C GLY A 65 13.28 -24.95 1.49
N LEU A 66 14.27 -24.20 1.95
CA LEU A 66 15.61 -24.76 2.18
C LEU A 66 15.59 -25.85 3.24
N SER A 67 16.42 -26.88 3.05
CA SER A 67 16.79 -27.80 4.13
C SER A 67 17.58 -27.08 5.20
N ALA A 68 17.65 -27.63 6.41
CA ALA A 68 18.57 -27.20 7.44
C ALA A 68 20.01 -27.06 6.87
N TYR A 69 20.79 -26.16 7.40
CA TYR A 69 22.17 -25.99 6.97
C TYR A 69 23.09 -25.65 8.13
N LYS A 70 24.36 -25.96 7.95
CA LYS A 70 25.42 -25.72 8.92
C LYS A 70 26.60 -25.09 8.23
N VAL A 71 27.14 -24.03 8.83
CA VAL A 71 28.38 -23.39 8.39
C VAL A 71 29.45 -23.67 9.43
N THR A 72 30.63 -24.08 8.97
CA THR A 72 31.82 -24.32 9.79
C THR A 72 32.88 -23.28 9.40
N CYS A 73 33.44 -22.58 10.38
CA CYS A 73 34.53 -21.62 10.21
C CYS A 73 35.83 -22.13 10.80
N ALA A 74 36.96 -21.71 10.29
CA ALA A 74 38.27 -22.16 10.76
C ALA A 74 38.62 -21.62 12.15
N SER A 75 38.22 -20.37 12.46
CA SER A 75 38.44 -19.73 13.75
C SER A 75 37.26 -19.89 14.70
N SER A 76 37.52 -20.09 15.98
CA SER A 76 36.54 -20.00 17.04
C SER A 76 36.14 -18.55 17.36
N ASN A 77 36.97 -17.58 17.03
CA ASN A 77 36.74 -16.17 17.38
C ASN A 77 35.56 -15.53 16.65
N GLY A 78 34.78 -14.72 17.37
CA GLY A 78 33.69 -13.91 16.82
C GLY A 78 32.38 -14.68 16.69
N TYR A 79 31.32 -13.88 16.54
CA TYR A 79 29.95 -14.39 16.39
C TYR A 79 29.63 -14.77 14.96
N PHE A 80 28.87 -15.83 14.76
CA PHE A 80 28.20 -16.08 13.49
C PHE A 80 27.11 -15.04 13.25
N ARG A 81 27.10 -14.51 12.06
CA ARG A 81 26.12 -13.53 11.61
C ARG A 81 25.46 -14.01 10.33
N ILE A 82 24.17 -13.82 10.28
CA ILE A 82 23.40 -13.92 9.03
C ILE A 82 23.45 -12.55 8.36
N ASN A 83 23.98 -12.52 7.15
CA ASN A 83 24.17 -11.34 6.33
C ASN A 83 23.17 -11.38 5.17
N ARG A 84 22.29 -10.39 5.12
CA ARG A 84 21.23 -10.22 4.13
C ARG A 84 21.59 -9.04 3.25
N GLN A 85 21.83 -9.29 1.98
CA GLN A 85 22.34 -8.29 1.05
C GLN A 85 21.41 -8.11 -0.15
N VAL A 86 21.40 -6.89 -0.67
CA VAL A 86 20.91 -6.57 -2.01
C VAL A 86 22.13 -6.55 -2.91
N VAL A 87 22.20 -7.49 -3.85
CA VAL A 87 23.43 -7.72 -4.66
C VAL A 87 23.32 -7.18 -6.07
N PHE A 88 22.11 -6.96 -6.55
CA PHE A 88 21.84 -6.37 -7.85
C PHE A 88 20.53 -5.61 -7.83
N THR A 89 20.51 -4.42 -8.41
CA THR A 89 19.32 -3.57 -8.53
C THR A 89 19.19 -3.13 -9.99
N PRO A 90 18.22 -3.71 -10.75
CA PRO A 90 17.95 -3.24 -12.12
C PRO A 90 17.52 -1.77 -12.15
N MET A 91 16.80 -1.35 -11.11
CA MET A 91 16.31 0.01 -10.92
C MET A 91 17.08 0.72 -9.80
N PRO A 92 17.20 2.06 -9.82
CA PRO A 92 17.95 2.80 -8.80
C PRO A 92 17.27 2.73 -7.42
N VAL A 93 18.02 3.13 -6.38
CA VAL A 93 17.45 3.42 -5.07
C VAL A 93 16.52 4.63 -5.20
N SER A 94 15.32 4.53 -4.65
CA SER A 94 14.36 5.63 -4.62
C SER A 94 14.83 6.74 -3.68
N GLY A 95 14.48 7.99 -4.01
CA GLY A 95 14.65 9.12 -3.10
C GLY A 95 13.70 9.10 -1.89
N TYR A 96 12.75 8.17 -1.84
CA TYR A 96 11.78 8.08 -0.76
C TYR A 96 12.34 7.39 0.48
N SER A 97 12.07 7.99 1.66
CA SER A 97 12.28 7.40 2.99
C SER A 97 11.36 8.08 3.99
N ASP A 98 10.71 7.32 4.88
CA ASP A 98 9.77 7.84 5.90
C ASP A 98 10.13 7.48 7.34
N GLY A 99 11.35 6.97 7.56
CA GLY A 99 11.79 6.47 8.87
C GLY A 99 11.36 5.03 9.17
N VAL A 100 10.32 4.51 8.53
CA VAL A 100 9.92 3.10 8.56
C VAL A 100 10.58 2.35 7.41
N TYR A 101 10.41 2.85 6.19
CA TYR A 101 11.03 2.32 4.98
C TYR A 101 12.26 3.16 4.63
N THR A 102 13.42 2.74 5.13
CA THR A 102 14.70 3.46 4.97
C THR A 102 15.48 3.02 3.73
N LYS A 103 15.06 1.94 3.08
CA LYS A 103 15.65 1.40 1.85
C LYS A 103 14.53 1.02 0.90
N VAL A 104 14.28 1.88 -0.07
CA VAL A 104 13.25 1.71 -1.10
C VAL A 104 13.93 1.77 -2.46
N TYR A 105 13.57 0.88 -3.35
CA TYR A 105 14.08 0.80 -4.72
C TYR A 105 12.94 1.11 -5.69
N GLU A 106 13.26 1.76 -6.81
CA GLU A 106 12.29 1.99 -7.86
C GLU A 106 11.84 0.65 -8.50
N THR A 107 10.62 0.63 -9.04
CA THR A 107 10.04 -0.58 -9.64
C THR A 107 9.89 -0.50 -11.17
N GLY A 108 10.18 0.67 -11.74
CA GLY A 108 9.88 1.00 -13.13
C GLY A 108 8.49 1.58 -13.35
N ILE A 109 7.60 1.53 -12.36
CA ILE A 109 6.32 2.26 -12.34
C ILE A 109 6.51 3.54 -11.51
N PRO A 110 6.34 4.73 -12.09
CA PRO A 110 6.40 5.98 -11.35
C PRO A 110 5.47 5.96 -10.14
N GLY A 111 5.95 6.46 -9.00
CA GLY A 111 5.18 6.53 -7.76
C GLY A 111 5.06 5.21 -6.97
N ILE A 112 5.73 4.14 -7.41
CA ILE A 112 5.79 2.86 -6.68
C ILE A 112 7.23 2.45 -6.41
N GLY A 113 7.56 2.30 -5.13
CA GLY A 113 8.82 1.72 -4.69
C GLY A 113 8.64 0.34 -4.05
N ILE A 114 9.72 -0.44 -4.00
CA ILE A 114 9.78 -1.73 -3.32
C ILE A 114 10.77 -1.68 -2.17
N SER A 115 10.39 -2.23 -1.01
CA SER A 115 11.26 -2.47 0.13
C SER A 115 11.26 -3.94 0.50
N ILE A 116 12.42 -4.42 0.98
CA ILE A 116 12.62 -5.80 1.41
C ILE A 116 13.05 -5.77 2.87
N TRP A 117 12.43 -6.60 3.71
CA TRP A 117 12.66 -6.59 5.15
C TRP A 117 12.32 -7.93 5.81
N ASN A 118 12.77 -8.12 7.04
CA ASN A 118 12.47 -9.31 7.83
C ASN A 118 12.16 -8.95 9.29
N GLY A 119 11.53 -9.88 10.00
CA GLY A 119 11.20 -9.73 11.42
C GLY A 119 10.34 -8.50 11.70
N SER A 120 10.79 -7.66 12.64
CA SER A 120 10.09 -6.42 13.03
C SER A 120 10.44 -5.24 12.10
N ARG A 121 10.32 -5.42 10.80
CA ARG A 121 10.64 -4.42 9.75
C ARG A 121 12.12 -4.01 9.72
N THR A 122 13.02 -4.98 9.88
CA THR A 122 14.45 -4.74 9.66
C THR A 122 14.73 -4.74 8.15
N MET A 123 14.99 -3.55 7.60
CA MET A 123 15.21 -3.35 6.16
C MET A 123 16.51 -3.99 5.68
N TRP A 124 16.50 -4.51 4.47
CA TRP A 124 17.70 -5.02 3.80
C TRP A 124 18.40 -3.91 3.01
N PRO A 125 19.76 -3.89 2.97
CA PRO A 125 20.66 -4.85 3.57
C PRO A 125 20.74 -4.74 5.10
N ASN A 126 20.92 -5.90 5.78
CA ASN A 126 21.15 -5.95 7.22
C ASN A 126 22.01 -7.17 7.60
N GLU A 127 22.54 -7.10 8.82
CA GLU A 127 23.31 -8.18 9.40
C GLU A 127 22.93 -8.35 10.87
N THR A 128 22.68 -9.59 11.28
CA THR A 128 22.28 -9.91 12.65
C THR A 128 23.04 -11.12 13.19
N ILE A 129 23.37 -11.14 14.50
CA ILE A 129 23.96 -12.29 15.15
C ILE A 129 22.94 -13.44 15.13
N LEU A 130 23.38 -14.63 14.73
CA LEU A 130 22.53 -15.82 14.66
C LEU A 130 22.89 -16.87 15.71
N CYS A 131 24.18 -17.21 15.83
CA CYS A 131 24.67 -18.15 16.83
C CYS A 131 25.48 -17.40 17.89
N THR A 132 25.03 -17.47 19.15
CA THR A 132 25.55 -16.65 20.25
C THR A 132 26.74 -17.26 21.01
N GLY A 133 27.17 -18.48 20.67
CA GLY A 133 28.36 -19.09 21.25
C GLY A 133 29.62 -18.35 20.76
N LEU A 134 30.38 -17.73 21.68
CA LEU A 134 31.57 -16.94 21.34
C LEU A 134 32.67 -17.80 20.71
N ASP A 135 32.84 -19.05 21.11
CA ASP A 135 33.96 -19.92 20.73
C ASP A 135 33.54 -21.07 19.81
N GLY A 136 32.42 -20.92 19.13
CA GLY A 136 31.93 -21.95 18.23
C GLY A 136 32.53 -21.86 16.85
N ILE A 137 33.03 -22.95 16.32
CA ILE A 137 33.45 -23.07 14.91
C ILE A 137 32.25 -23.44 13.99
N ASN A 138 31.10 -23.74 14.56
CA ASN A 138 29.92 -24.19 13.82
C ASN A 138 28.67 -23.36 14.18
N CYS A 139 27.86 -23.07 13.17
CA CYS A 139 26.52 -22.51 13.33
C CYS A 139 25.52 -23.32 12.49
N SER A 140 24.47 -23.82 13.12
CA SER A 140 23.44 -24.62 12.45
C SER A 140 22.11 -23.84 12.42
N VAL A 141 21.50 -23.78 11.25
CA VAL A 141 20.13 -23.28 11.05
C VAL A 141 19.23 -24.49 10.83
N THR A 142 18.47 -24.86 11.84
CA THR A 142 17.58 -26.02 11.83
C THR A 142 16.19 -25.71 11.29
N ASP A 143 15.78 -24.43 11.36
CA ASP A 143 14.53 -23.92 10.82
C ASP A 143 14.78 -22.77 9.81
N PRO A 144 15.18 -23.07 8.57
CA PRO A 144 15.30 -22.06 7.52
C PRO A 144 13.95 -21.47 7.12
N TYR A 145 12.84 -22.16 7.35
CA TYR A 145 11.49 -21.70 7.03
C TYR A 145 11.19 -20.33 7.67
N SER A 146 11.59 -20.17 8.92
CA SER A 146 11.43 -18.90 9.66
C SER A 146 12.67 -18.01 9.57
N THR A 147 13.87 -18.59 9.69
CA THR A 147 15.14 -17.82 9.75
C THR A 147 15.44 -17.07 8.45
N ASN A 148 15.11 -17.69 7.31
CA ASN A 148 15.33 -17.11 5.99
C ASN A 148 14.05 -16.48 5.40
N ALA A 149 13.02 -16.30 6.21
CA ALA A 149 11.81 -15.61 5.79
C ALA A 149 12.03 -14.10 5.65
N PHE A 150 11.35 -13.51 4.69
CA PHE A 150 11.33 -12.06 4.50
C PHE A 150 10.04 -11.62 3.82
N ASP A 151 9.80 -10.32 3.85
CA ASP A 151 8.69 -9.66 3.19
C ASP A 151 9.21 -8.75 2.08
N ILE A 152 8.45 -8.67 0.99
CA ILE A 152 8.51 -7.58 0.04
C ILE A 152 7.28 -6.71 0.21
N THR A 153 7.46 -5.40 0.13
CA THR A 153 6.36 -4.44 0.24
C THR A 153 6.48 -3.42 -0.89
N LEU A 154 5.39 -3.23 -1.63
CA LEU A 154 5.25 -2.11 -2.56
C LEU A 154 4.62 -0.94 -1.81
N ILE A 155 5.20 0.24 -1.99
CA ILE A 155 4.89 1.46 -1.25
C ILE A 155 4.60 2.57 -2.24
N LYS A 156 3.57 3.38 -1.97
CA LYS A 156 3.34 4.62 -2.72
C LYS A 156 4.44 5.63 -2.37
N THR A 157 5.24 6.02 -3.35
CA THR A 157 6.34 6.99 -3.21
C THR A 157 6.04 8.34 -3.84
N GLY A 158 4.97 8.43 -4.62
CA GLY A 158 4.53 9.63 -5.33
C GLY A 158 3.24 9.40 -6.10
N GLU A 159 2.98 10.20 -7.10
CA GLU A 159 1.85 9.98 -8.02
C GLU A 159 2.06 8.68 -8.82
N ILE A 160 1.05 7.82 -8.81
CA ILE A 160 1.15 6.48 -9.42
C ILE A 160 0.63 6.53 -10.86
N ALA A 161 1.45 6.06 -11.79
CA ALA A 161 1.00 5.75 -13.14
C ALA A 161 0.43 4.33 -13.23
N ALA A 162 -0.68 4.15 -13.95
CA ALA A 162 -1.16 2.83 -14.32
C ALA A 162 -0.16 2.13 -15.27
N GLY A 163 0.03 0.82 -15.09
CA GLY A 163 0.99 0.08 -15.92
C GLY A 163 1.22 -1.34 -15.46
N LEU A 164 2.08 -2.05 -16.17
CA LEU A 164 2.50 -3.39 -15.81
C LEU A 164 3.80 -3.33 -14.99
N LEU A 165 3.73 -3.69 -13.72
CA LEU A 165 4.87 -3.83 -12.85
C LEU A 165 5.49 -5.20 -13.09
N ASP A 166 6.74 -5.23 -13.56
CA ASP A 166 7.48 -6.45 -13.86
C ASP A 166 8.45 -6.76 -12.71
N ALA A 167 8.37 -7.99 -12.19
CA ALA A 167 9.23 -8.44 -11.10
C ALA A 167 10.71 -8.54 -11.48
N SER A 168 11.06 -8.55 -12.77
CA SER A 168 12.46 -8.47 -13.24
C SER A 168 13.14 -7.15 -12.87
N ASN A 169 12.35 -6.11 -12.58
CA ASN A 169 12.85 -4.83 -12.08
C ASN A 169 13.15 -4.83 -10.57
N PHE A 170 12.80 -5.88 -9.86
CA PHE A 170 13.03 -5.97 -8.41
C PHE A 170 14.48 -6.31 -8.08
N PRO A 171 14.97 -5.89 -6.90
CA PRO A 171 16.31 -6.24 -6.46
C PRO A 171 16.53 -7.75 -6.35
N THR A 172 17.70 -8.21 -6.76
CA THR A 172 18.19 -9.56 -6.43
C THR A 172 18.86 -9.51 -5.06
N ILE A 173 18.54 -10.46 -4.21
CA ILE A 173 18.97 -10.48 -2.82
C ILE A 173 19.64 -11.81 -2.46
N THR A 174 20.52 -11.78 -1.45
CA THR A 174 21.24 -12.96 -0.95
C THR A 174 21.14 -13.06 0.56
N ILE A 175 21.17 -14.29 1.03
CA ILE A 175 21.40 -14.63 2.44
C ILE A 175 22.72 -15.40 2.51
N SER A 176 23.59 -14.95 3.39
CA SER A 176 24.89 -15.58 3.68
C SER A 176 25.05 -15.75 5.19
N LEU A 177 25.81 -16.75 5.59
CA LEU A 177 26.13 -17.03 7.00
C LEU A 177 27.64 -17.14 7.17
N GLY A 178 28.21 -16.51 8.16
CA GLY A 178 29.65 -16.54 8.43
C GLY A 178 30.04 -15.66 9.60
N LYS A 179 31.33 -15.34 9.68
CA LYS A 179 31.90 -14.43 10.67
C LYS A 179 32.54 -13.24 10.01
N GLN A 180 32.44 -12.05 10.61
CA GLN A 180 33.05 -10.82 10.08
C GLN A 180 34.58 -10.91 9.95
N THR A 181 35.20 -11.71 10.82
CA THR A 181 36.66 -11.94 10.85
C THR A 181 37.17 -12.91 9.78
N GLU A 182 36.23 -13.57 9.07
CA GLU A 182 36.55 -14.55 8.04
C GLU A 182 35.85 -14.18 6.73
N ASN A 183 34.95 -15.04 6.27
CA ASN A 183 34.09 -14.79 5.11
C ASN A 183 32.67 -15.22 5.39
N TYR A 184 31.76 -14.80 4.51
CA TYR A 184 30.38 -15.29 4.51
C TYR A 184 30.21 -16.35 3.42
N VAL A 185 29.60 -17.47 3.82
CA VAL A 185 29.14 -18.50 2.89
C VAL A 185 27.76 -18.14 2.38
N LYS A 186 27.62 -18.00 1.08
CA LYS A 186 26.33 -17.75 0.47
C LYS A 186 25.44 -18.99 0.60
N ILE A 187 24.26 -18.82 1.17
CA ILE A 187 23.26 -19.87 1.40
C ILE A 187 22.25 -19.90 0.28
N ALA A 188 21.73 -18.73 -0.07
CA ALA A 188 20.75 -18.62 -1.16
C ALA A 188 20.78 -17.25 -1.83
N THR A 189 20.44 -17.26 -3.12
CA THR A 189 20.16 -16.10 -3.94
C THR A 189 18.69 -16.12 -4.33
N TYR A 190 18.01 -14.99 -4.19
CA TYR A 190 16.58 -14.85 -4.49
C TYR A 190 16.37 -13.78 -5.56
N SER A 191 15.53 -14.10 -6.53
CA SER A 191 14.99 -13.20 -7.53
C SER A 191 13.48 -13.33 -7.60
N PHE A 192 12.82 -12.41 -8.30
CA PHE A 192 11.36 -12.36 -8.39
C PHE A 192 10.92 -12.59 -9.82
N THR A 193 9.72 -13.18 -9.99
CA THR A 193 9.15 -13.50 -11.31
C THR A 193 7.66 -13.14 -11.36
N GLY A 194 7.17 -12.95 -12.58
CA GLY A 194 5.78 -12.56 -12.81
C GLY A 194 5.59 -11.05 -12.88
N SER A 195 4.35 -10.63 -12.97
CA SER A 195 4.00 -9.22 -13.09
C SER A 195 2.67 -8.93 -12.41
N ILE A 196 2.48 -7.67 -12.01
CA ILE A 196 1.24 -7.16 -11.45
C ILE A 196 0.76 -5.99 -12.31
N GLN A 197 -0.47 -6.06 -12.82
CA GLN A 197 -1.12 -4.92 -13.45
C GLN A 197 -1.54 -3.92 -12.36
N ILE A 198 -1.03 -2.70 -12.46
CA ILE A 198 -1.39 -1.59 -11.59
C ILE A 198 -2.49 -0.79 -12.27
N ASN A 199 -3.64 -0.69 -11.64
CA ASN A 199 -4.73 0.19 -12.04
C ASN A 199 -4.81 1.38 -11.07
N THR A 200 -5.05 2.58 -11.61
CA THR A 200 -5.44 3.72 -10.79
C THR A 200 -6.97 3.77 -10.71
N SER A 201 -7.49 3.80 -9.48
CA SER A 201 -8.94 3.80 -9.24
C SER A 201 -9.46 5.22 -9.37
N THR A 202 -10.19 5.50 -10.44
CA THR A 202 -10.84 6.79 -10.69
C THR A 202 -12.18 6.61 -11.38
N CYS A 203 -13.05 7.62 -11.24
CA CYS A 203 -14.30 7.75 -11.98
C CYS A 203 -14.42 9.17 -12.54
N THR A 204 -15.25 9.34 -13.57
CA THR A 204 -15.65 10.66 -14.02
C THR A 204 -16.76 11.19 -13.10
N THR A 205 -16.62 12.44 -12.66
CA THR A 205 -17.55 13.13 -11.74
C THR A 205 -18.18 14.31 -12.47
N PRO A 206 -19.34 14.12 -13.15
CA PRO A 206 -19.99 15.21 -13.87
C PRO A 206 -20.70 16.18 -12.95
N ASP A 207 -20.76 17.46 -13.36
CA ASP A 207 -21.67 18.43 -12.76
C ASP A 207 -23.10 18.15 -13.20
N TYR A 208 -24.06 18.42 -12.32
CA TYR A 208 -25.49 18.24 -12.62
C TYR A 208 -26.38 19.20 -11.85
N THR A 209 -27.58 19.44 -12.36
CA THR A 209 -28.59 20.30 -11.76
C THR A 209 -29.72 19.46 -11.17
N VAL A 210 -30.11 19.78 -9.95
CA VAL A 210 -31.24 19.15 -9.26
C VAL A 210 -32.40 20.13 -9.16
N LEU A 211 -33.55 19.76 -9.73
CA LEU A 211 -34.78 20.57 -9.65
C LEU A 211 -35.54 20.19 -8.38
N LEU A 212 -35.58 21.11 -7.39
CA LEU A 212 -36.26 20.88 -6.11
C LEU A 212 -37.77 21.04 -6.15
N GLY A 213 -38.32 21.47 -7.30
CA GLY A 213 -39.73 21.68 -7.51
C GLY A 213 -40.26 23.04 -7.07
N ASN A 214 -41.53 23.32 -7.39
CA ASN A 214 -42.24 24.56 -7.02
C ASN A 214 -43.17 24.28 -5.84
N TRP A 215 -43.05 25.07 -4.79
CA TRP A 215 -43.79 24.86 -3.55
C TRP A 215 -44.51 26.14 -3.14
N PRO A 216 -45.78 26.09 -2.72
CA PRO A 216 -46.49 27.27 -2.26
C PRO A 216 -45.89 27.77 -0.93
N GLN A 217 -45.82 29.10 -0.75
CA GLN A 217 -45.35 29.73 0.47
C GLN A 217 -46.05 29.24 1.74
N THR A 218 -47.35 28.88 1.62
CA THR A 218 -48.17 28.33 2.70
C THR A 218 -47.67 27.01 3.28
N ARG A 219 -46.74 26.35 2.61
CA ARG A 219 -46.05 25.15 3.12
C ARG A 219 -45.01 25.48 4.20
N PHE A 220 -44.46 26.66 4.16
CA PHE A 220 -43.36 27.13 5.05
C PHE A 220 -43.99 28.04 6.13
N GLN A 221 -44.49 27.43 7.20
CA GLN A 221 -45.25 28.13 8.25
C GLN A 221 -44.42 28.45 9.50
N ARG A 222 -43.30 27.76 9.69
CA ARG A 222 -42.39 27.91 10.83
C ARG A 222 -41.02 27.37 10.49
N LYS A 223 -39.98 27.79 11.20
CA LYS A 223 -38.64 27.22 11.10
C LYS A 223 -38.70 25.69 11.14
N GLY A 224 -37.98 25.04 10.23
CA GLY A 224 -37.98 23.60 10.04
C GLY A 224 -39.08 23.05 9.13
N SER A 225 -40.08 23.86 8.73
CA SER A 225 -41.03 23.45 7.66
C SER A 225 -40.27 23.23 6.37
N ALA A 226 -40.57 22.13 5.65
CA ALA A 226 -39.77 21.77 4.47
C ALA A 226 -40.59 21.18 3.32
N SER A 227 -40.06 21.26 2.11
CA SER A 227 -40.59 20.52 0.96
C SER A 227 -40.33 19.01 1.11
N PRO A 228 -40.96 18.16 0.30
CA PRO A 228 -40.54 16.78 0.14
C PRO A 228 -39.11 16.69 -0.31
N TRP A 229 -38.46 15.56 0.02
CA TRP A 229 -37.13 15.26 -0.46
C TRP A 229 -37.15 14.92 -1.96
N VAL A 230 -36.11 15.42 -2.66
CA VAL A 230 -35.84 15.12 -4.07
C VAL A 230 -34.56 14.36 -4.19
N PRO A 231 -34.51 13.23 -4.92
CA PRO A 231 -33.25 12.52 -5.19
C PRO A 231 -32.23 13.44 -5.84
N SER A 232 -30.99 13.48 -5.29
CA SER A 232 -29.89 14.32 -5.76
C SER A 232 -28.57 13.54 -5.75
N SER A 233 -28.63 12.24 -6.06
CA SER A 233 -27.50 11.33 -6.01
C SER A 233 -26.34 11.77 -6.92
N ILE A 234 -25.10 11.60 -6.46
CA ILE A 234 -23.91 11.72 -7.29
C ILE A 234 -23.79 10.43 -8.11
N VAL A 235 -23.72 10.56 -9.44
CA VAL A 235 -23.53 9.43 -10.35
C VAL A 235 -22.13 9.50 -10.91
N LEU A 236 -21.26 8.61 -10.45
CA LEU A 236 -19.91 8.43 -10.96
C LEU A 236 -19.97 7.52 -12.19
N THR A 237 -19.28 7.90 -13.26
CA THR A 237 -19.27 7.15 -14.53
C THR A 237 -17.84 6.84 -14.96
N ASN A 238 -17.68 5.92 -15.91
CA ASN A 238 -16.37 5.50 -16.41
C ASN A 238 -15.40 5.08 -15.31
N CYS A 239 -15.94 4.45 -14.25
CA CYS A 239 -15.10 3.94 -13.17
C CYS A 239 -14.18 2.84 -13.68
N THR A 240 -12.89 2.93 -13.35
CA THR A 240 -11.96 1.86 -13.64
C THR A 240 -12.17 0.69 -12.68
N LYS A 241 -11.90 -0.54 -13.16
CA LYS A 241 -11.97 -1.73 -12.30
C LYS A 241 -11.03 -1.56 -11.09
N ALA A 242 -11.59 -1.66 -9.88
CA ALA A 242 -10.88 -1.45 -8.63
C ALA A 242 -10.88 -2.74 -7.77
N PRO A 243 -10.09 -3.79 -8.13
CA PRO A 243 -10.07 -5.04 -7.36
C PRO A 243 -9.56 -4.85 -5.93
N GLY A 244 -8.93 -3.73 -5.64
CA GLY A 244 -8.35 -3.43 -4.34
C GLY A 244 -6.82 -3.54 -4.33
N ASN A 245 -6.26 -3.30 -3.17
CA ASN A 245 -4.83 -3.35 -2.91
C ASN A 245 -4.54 -4.09 -1.60
N LYS A 246 -3.30 -4.05 -1.11
CA LYS A 246 -2.82 -4.58 0.17
C LYS A 246 -3.57 -5.84 0.63
N PRO A 247 -3.12 -7.04 0.23
CA PRO A 247 -3.78 -8.29 0.61
C PRO A 247 -3.90 -8.45 2.13
N THR A 248 -5.09 -8.82 2.60
CA THR A 248 -5.39 -9.13 4.01
C THR A 248 -5.48 -10.65 4.22
N GLY A 249 -5.35 -11.11 5.47
CA GLY A 249 -5.41 -12.54 5.79
C GLY A 249 -4.14 -13.32 5.43
N GLY A 250 -3.05 -12.62 5.13
CA GLY A 250 -1.77 -13.19 4.72
C GLY A 250 -1.65 -13.38 3.22
N ASN A 251 -0.56 -12.90 2.66
CA ASN A 251 -0.17 -13.09 1.27
C ASN A 251 1.21 -13.76 1.30
N VAL A 252 1.23 -15.08 1.22
CA VAL A 252 2.42 -15.89 1.49
C VAL A 252 2.72 -16.80 0.31
N TRP A 253 3.96 -16.84 -0.11
CA TRP A 253 4.47 -17.93 -0.92
C TRP A 253 5.43 -18.79 -0.09
N SER A 254 5.05 -20.07 0.09
CA SER A 254 5.86 -21.06 0.78
C SER A 254 6.54 -21.96 -0.25
N GLU A 255 7.83 -21.84 -0.39
CA GLU A 255 8.63 -22.66 -1.30
C GLU A 255 8.57 -24.16 -0.92
N LYS A 256 8.56 -24.47 0.39
CA LYS A 256 8.56 -25.87 0.88
C LYS A 256 7.34 -26.65 0.43
N THR A 257 6.20 -26.01 0.38
CA THR A 257 4.92 -26.65 0.02
C THR A 257 4.43 -26.26 -1.38
N SER A 258 5.15 -25.37 -2.06
CA SER A 258 4.67 -24.67 -3.26
C SER A 258 3.28 -24.03 -3.07
N LEU A 259 2.95 -23.72 -1.82
CA LEU A 259 1.66 -23.16 -1.47
C LEU A 259 1.69 -21.64 -1.63
N ILE A 260 0.75 -21.16 -2.41
CA ILE A 260 0.39 -19.73 -2.49
C ILE A 260 -0.83 -19.53 -1.61
N VAL A 261 -0.70 -18.71 -0.58
CA VAL A 261 -1.82 -18.16 0.16
C VAL A 261 -2.00 -16.73 -0.33
N SER A 262 -3.00 -16.51 -1.18
CA SER A 262 -3.35 -15.17 -1.63
C SER A 262 -4.40 -14.59 -0.68
N GLY A 263 -4.01 -13.55 0.07
CA GLY A 263 -4.96 -12.80 0.87
C GLY A 263 -6.00 -12.09 0.01
N SER A 264 -7.16 -11.80 0.57
CA SER A 264 -8.16 -10.97 -0.11
C SER A 264 -7.64 -9.54 -0.24
N LEU A 265 -7.79 -8.94 -1.42
CA LEU A 265 -7.46 -7.53 -1.62
C LEU A 265 -8.43 -6.66 -0.81
N THR A 266 -7.91 -5.63 -0.19
CA THR A 266 -8.71 -4.60 0.49
C THR A 266 -9.35 -3.70 -0.58
N PRO A 267 -10.68 -3.57 -0.64
CA PRO A 267 -11.33 -2.67 -1.58
C PRO A 267 -10.85 -1.23 -1.40
N ASN A 268 -10.71 -0.49 -2.49
CA ASN A 268 -10.30 0.92 -2.44
C ASN A 268 -11.40 1.76 -1.79
N PRO A 269 -11.12 2.43 -0.67
CA PRO A 269 -12.07 3.34 -0.06
C PRO A 269 -12.12 4.67 -0.83
N TRP A 270 -13.25 5.36 -0.69
CA TRP A 270 -13.39 6.74 -1.10
C TRP A 270 -13.96 7.57 0.04
N THR A 271 -13.66 8.86 0.03
CA THR A 271 -14.29 9.85 0.91
C THR A 271 -14.86 10.96 0.06
N VAL A 272 -15.99 11.52 0.47
CA VAL A 272 -16.56 12.71 -0.15
C VAL A 272 -16.83 13.77 0.92
N SER A 273 -16.40 14.99 0.63
CA SER A 273 -16.70 16.18 1.42
C SER A 273 -17.58 17.14 0.62
N PHE A 274 -18.30 18.00 1.33
CA PHE A 274 -19.23 18.93 0.73
C PHE A 274 -18.98 20.34 1.25
N SER A 275 -19.01 21.31 0.35
CA SER A 275 -18.97 22.73 0.67
C SER A 275 -20.04 23.50 -0.08
N SER A 276 -20.48 24.63 0.45
CA SER A 276 -21.46 25.50 -0.20
C SER A 276 -20.80 26.79 -0.68
N VAL A 277 -21.17 27.22 -1.87
CA VAL A 277 -20.70 28.49 -2.43
C VAL A 277 -21.36 29.70 -1.74
N SER A 278 -22.64 29.56 -1.39
CA SER A 278 -23.44 30.65 -0.77
C SER A 278 -23.34 30.68 0.76
N GLY A 279 -22.57 29.76 1.36
CA GLY A 279 -22.40 29.65 2.81
C GLY A 279 -23.21 28.49 3.43
N VAL A 280 -23.00 28.30 4.73
CA VAL A 280 -23.60 27.20 5.50
C VAL A 280 -24.40 27.80 6.66
N ILE A 281 -25.66 27.35 6.81
CA ILE A 281 -26.56 27.78 7.91
C ILE A 281 -26.39 26.83 9.09
N ASP A 282 -26.39 25.51 8.84
CA ASP A 282 -26.22 24.48 9.86
C ASP A 282 -25.45 23.30 9.25
N ALA A 283 -24.18 23.22 9.61
CA ALA A 283 -23.27 22.20 9.06
C ALA A 283 -23.64 20.79 9.52
N ASP A 284 -24.06 20.60 10.75
CA ASP A 284 -24.38 19.29 11.32
C ASP A 284 -25.70 18.72 10.78
N ASN A 285 -26.63 19.58 10.41
CA ASN A 285 -27.93 19.24 9.86
C ASN A 285 -28.00 19.40 8.32
N GLY A 286 -26.87 19.67 7.66
CA GLY A 286 -26.76 19.71 6.21
C GLY A 286 -27.50 20.86 5.56
N ILE A 287 -27.67 22.00 6.23
CA ILE A 287 -28.40 23.17 5.73
C ILE A 287 -27.43 24.20 5.17
N ILE A 288 -27.55 24.47 3.88
CA ILE A 288 -26.78 25.50 3.20
C ILE A 288 -27.64 26.73 2.88
N SER A 289 -26.97 27.87 2.75
CA SER A 289 -27.58 29.10 2.29
C SER A 289 -27.96 29.02 0.82
N THR A 290 -29.01 29.73 0.43
CA THR A 290 -29.38 30.00 -0.94
C THR A 290 -28.67 31.24 -1.48
N ASP A 291 -28.58 31.36 -2.80
CA ASP A 291 -28.10 32.57 -3.44
C ASP A 291 -29.21 33.62 -3.43
N THR A 292 -28.98 34.72 -2.70
CA THR A 292 -29.92 35.83 -2.56
C THR A 292 -29.52 37.08 -3.38
N SER A 293 -28.56 36.94 -4.29
CA SER A 293 -28.06 38.08 -5.10
C SER A 293 -29.04 38.54 -6.17
N ALA A 294 -29.96 37.69 -6.63
CA ALA A 294 -30.98 38.05 -7.59
C ALA A 294 -32.18 38.75 -6.91
N SER A 295 -32.75 39.73 -7.61
CA SER A 295 -33.89 40.52 -7.06
C SER A 295 -35.16 39.73 -6.85
N ASP A 296 -35.30 38.55 -7.47
CA ASP A 296 -36.41 37.61 -7.37
C ASP A 296 -36.04 36.38 -6.51
N ALA A 297 -34.96 36.44 -5.76
CA ALA A 297 -34.56 35.35 -4.87
C ALA A 297 -35.46 35.21 -3.66
N ALA A 298 -35.81 33.99 -3.29
CA ALA A 298 -36.51 33.68 -2.06
C ALA A 298 -35.69 34.03 -0.83
N GLN A 299 -36.37 34.45 0.26
CA GLN A 299 -35.69 34.73 1.53
C GLN A 299 -36.27 33.86 2.67
N GLY A 300 -35.48 33.64 3.70
CA GLY A 300 -35.86 32.86 4.88
C GLY A 300 -35.88 31.35 4.68
N VAL A 301 -35.27 30.87 3.60
CA VAL A 301 -35.15 29.46 3.25
C VAL A 301 -33.72 29.06 3.01
N GLY A 302 -33.41 27.77 3.19
CA GLY A 302 -32.16 27.13 2.83
C GLY A 302 -32.41 25.85 2.07
N ILE A 303 -31.35 25.19 1.63
CA ILE A 303 -31.39 23.85 1.05
C ILE A 303 -30.80 22.88 2.06
N GLN A 304 -31.55 21.84 2.40
CA GLN A 304 -31.12 20.77 3.29
C GLN A 304 -30.76 19.53 2.49
N LEU A 305 -29.60 18.93 2.83
CA LEU A 305 -29.07 17.74 2.21
C LEU A 305 -29.13 16.53 3.16
N SER A 306 -29.35 15.34 2.60
CA SER A 306 -29.38 14.08 3.33
C SER A 306 -28.66 12.99 2.56
N GLN A 307 -28.06 12.05 3.31
CA GLN A 307 -27.55 10.80 2.73
C GLN A 307 -28.69 9.85 2.45
N GLY A 308 -28.62 9.16 1.31
CA GLY A 308 -29.59 8.13 0.95
C GLY A 308 -30.96 8.67 0.51
N ARG A 309 -31.95 7.81 0.60
CA ARG A 309 -33.37 8.14 0.36
C ARG A 309 -34.07 8.31 1.71
N PRO A 310 -34.56 9.48 2.02
CA PRO A 310 -35.14 9.79 3.34
C PRO A 310 -36.49 9.12 3.63
N ASP A 311 -37.08 8.45 2.65
CA ASP A 311 -38.36 7.75 2.79
C ASP A 311 -38.27 6.42 3.55
N SER A 312 -37.03 5.94 3.79
CA SER A 312 -36.73 4.82 4.65
C SER A 312 -36.41 5.32 6.07
N ALA A 313 -36.91 4.65 7.08
CA ALA A 313 -36.74 5.01 8.49
C ALA A 313 -35.29 5.34 8.85
N GLY A 314 -35.02 6.61 9.15
CA GLY A 314 -33.71 7.11 9.55
C GLY A 314 -33.12 8.07 8.52
N THR A 315 -33.47 9.35 8.63
CA THR A 315 -32.85 10.43 7.84
C THR A 315 -31.45 10.67 8.36
N ASN A 316 -30.43 10.25 7.62
CA ASN A 316 -29.05 10.64 7.88
C ASN A 316 -28.79 11.99 7.22
N LEU A 317 -28.98 13.08 7.97
CA LEU A 317 -28.67 14.41 7.48
C LEU A 317 -27.19 14.49 7.12
N LEU A 318 -26.89 15.14 6.00
CA LEU A 318 -25.51 15.28 5.52
C LEU A 318 -24.78 16.30 6.38
N LYS A 319 -23.57 15.97 6.81
CA LYS A 319 -22.68 16.96 7.41
C LYS A 319 -21.95 17.72 6.31
N ILE A 320 -21.93 19.04 6.43
CA ILE A 320 -21.16 19.92 5.52
C ILE A 320 -19.77 20.14 6.12
N GLY A 321 -18.73 19.93 5.33
CA GLY A 321 -17.33 20.03 5.73
C GLY A 321 -16.52 18.83 5.30
N ASP A 322 -15.37 18.63 5.93
CA ASP A 322 -14.42 17.57 5.58
C ASP A 322 -14.95 16.17 5.98
N SER A 323 -14.77 15.21 5.09
CA SER A 323 -15.07 13.78 5.31
C SER A 323 -16.52 13.48 5.72
N ALA A 324 -17.48 14.06 5.02
CA ALA A 324 -18.91 13.88 5.30
C ALA A 324 -19.43 12.44 5.04
N MET A 325 -18.90 11.76 4.04
CA MET A 325 -19.28 10.38 3.70
C MET A 325 -18.06 9.55 3.30
N THR A 326 -18.14 8.25 3.55
CA THR A 326 -17.14 7.26 3.13
C THR A 326 -17.80 6.05 2.52
N GLY A 327 -17.08 5.34 1.67
CA GLY A 327 -17.50 4.07 1.09
C GLY A 327 -16.36 3.35 0.41
N THR A 328 -16.67 2.32 -0.35
CA THR A 328 -15.69 1.55 -1.13
C THR A 328 -16.12 1.48 -2.59
N LEU A 329 -15.13 1.48 -3.49
CA LEU A 329 -15.39 1.25 -4.91
C LEU A 329 -15.78 -0.22 -5.16
N PRO A 330 -16.65 -0.49 -6.15
CA PRO A 330 -16.99 -1.86 -6.52
C PRO A 330 -15.78 -2.60 -7.10
N THR A 331 -15.57 -3.83 -6.65
CA THR A 331 -14.46 -4.69 -7.10
C THR A 331 -14.74 -5.43 -8.40
N THR A 332 -16.01 -5.46 -8.83
CA THR A 332 -16.54 -6.30 -9.92
C THR A 332 -16.51 -5.64 -11.31
N GLY A 333 -15.90 -4.46 -11.44
CA GLY A 333 -15.73 -3.78 -12.74
C GLY A 333 -16.98 -3.09 -13.27
N GLU A 334 -17.86 -2.68 -12.37
CA GLU A 334 -18.98 -1.78 -12.69
C GLU A 334 -18.43 -0.43 -13.15
N THR A 335 -18.95 0.07 -14.27
CA THR A 335 -18.52 1.34 -14.85
C THR A 335 -19.28 2.55 -14.30
N THR A 336 -20.28 2.31 -13.49
CA THR A 336 -21.13 3.35 -12.88
C THR A 336 -21.29 3.06 -11.40
N TYR A 337 -21.11 4.08 -10.57
CA TYR A 337 -21.33 3.99 -9.13
C TYR A 337 -22.18 5.17 -8.65
N VAL A 338 -23.15 4.91 -7.77
CA VAL A 338 -24.09 5.91 -7.28
C VAL A 338 -23.87 6.16 -5.80
N ILE A 339 -23.60 7.40 -5.44
CA ILE A 339 -23.59 7.87 -4.05
C ILE A 339 -24.96 8.49 -3.78
N PRO A 340 -25.84 7.82 -3.02
CA PRO A 340 -27.20 8.26 -2.85
C PRO A 340 -27.28 9.50 -1.96
N LEU A 341 -27.86 10.56 -2.49
CA LEU A 341 -28.17 11.82 -1.79
C LEU A 341 -29.60 12.24 -2.08
N SER A 342 -30.13 13.10 -1.23
CA SER A 342 -31.40 13.81 -1.42
C SER A 342 -31.29 15.23 -0.93
N ALA A 343 -32.08 16.14 -1.54
CA ALA A 343 -32.14 17.54 -1.19
C ALA A 343 -33.56 18.01 -1.03
N ARG A 344 -33.80 19.05 -0.22
CA ARG A 344 -35.11 19.72 -0.06
C ARG A 344 -34.92 21.18 0.29
N ILE A 345 -35.96 21.98 0.07
CA ILE A 345 -36.09 23.35 0.58
C ILE A 345 -36.55 23.29 2.03
N ILE A 346 -35.93 24.05 2.92
CA ILE A 346 -36.31 24.13 4.34
C ILE A 346 -36.40 25.59 4.77
N GLN A 347 -37.39 25.94 5.58
CA GLN A 347 -37.51 27.25 6.21
C GLN A 347 -36.49 27.41 7.32
N THR A 348 -35.69 28.47 7.28
CA THR A 348 -34.61 28.75 8.20
C THR A 348 -34.82 29.98 9.09
N GLU A 349 -35.77 30.86 8.70
CA GLU A 349 -36.13 32.06 9.43
C GLU A 349 -37.64 32.08 9.82
N ASP A 350 -38.06 33.06 10.62
CA ASP A 350 -39.44 33.16 11.12
C ASP A 350 -40.42 33.51 10.00
N SER A 351 -39.98 34.18 8.96
CA SER A 351 -40.78 34.55 7.78
C SER A 351 -40.08 34.11 6.48
N VAL A 352 -40.88 33.85 5.46
CA VAL A 352 -40.42 33.48 4.13
C VAL A 352 -40.94 34.47 3.11
N VAL A 353 -40.07 34.94 2.24
CA VAL A 353 -40.43 35.70 1.04
C VAL A 353 -40.39 34.77 -0.16
N ALA A 354 -41.48 34.76 -0.94
CA ALA A 354 -41.57 33.92 -2.13
C ALA A 354 -40.59 34.41 -3.22
N GLY A 355 -39.98 33.49 -3.91
CA GLY A 355 -38.99 33.77 -4.96
C GLY A 355 -38.31 32.51 -5.46
N ASN A 356 -37.29 32.68 -6.30
CA ASN A 356 -36.46 31.60 -6.79
C ASN A 356 -35.47 31.11 -5.71
N VAL A 357 -35.34 29.79 -5.57
CA VAL A 357 -34.44 29.14 -4.63
C VAL A 357 -33.28 28.52 -5.44
N THR A 358 -32.08 29.10 -5.35
CA THR A 358 -30.89 28.59 -6.01
C THR A 358 -29.81 28.38 -4.95
N GLY A 359 -29.11 27.27 -5.02
CA GLY A 359 -27.93 26.98 -4.18
C GLY A 359 -26.95 26.11 -4.95
N LYS A 360 -25.67 26.27 -4.63
CA LYS A 360 -24.61 25.51 -5.25
C LYS A 360 -23.79 24.78 -4.18
N VAL A 361 -23.65 23.47 -4.37
CA VAL A 361 -22.82 22.59 -3.55
C VAL A 361 -21.66 22.11 -4.39
N VAL A 362 -20.46 22.23 -3.85
CA VAL A 362 -19.26 21.60 -4.39
C VAL A 362 -18.97 20.35 -3.58
N TYR A 363 -18.81 19.24 -4.24
CA TYR A 363 -18.35 18.01 -3.61
C TYR A 363 -16.91 17.70 -4.06
N THR A 364 -16.09 17.22 -3.11
CA THR A 364 -14.74 16.75 -3.38
C THR A 364 -14.69 15.27 -3.07
N LEU A 365 -14.32 14.46 -4.04
CA LEU A 365 -14.23 13.00 -3.92
C LEU A 365 -12.76 12.60 -3.96
N ASN A 366 -12.32 11.91 -2.90
CA ASN A 366 -10.95 11.38 -2.80
C ASN A 366 -10.99 9.85 -2.90
N TYR A 367 -10.12 9.28 -3.70
CA TYR A 367 -9.91 7.85 -3.87
C TYR A 367 -8.66 7.42 -3.09
N LEU A 368 -8.85 6.62 -2.03
CA LEU A 368 -7.80 6.23 -1.08
C LEU A 368 -7.24 4.82 -1.34
#